data_eaa28bd5dfc5025cb76e6a85160abd5e
#
_entry.id   eaa28bd5dfc5025cb76e6a85160abd5e
#
_cell.length_a   1.000
_cell.length_b   1.000
_cell.length_c   1.000
_cell.angle_alpha   90.00
_cell.angle_beta   90.00
_cell.angle_gamma   90.00
#
_symmetry.space_group_name_H-M   'P 1'
#
loop_
_entity.id
_entity.type
_entity.pdbx_description
1 polymer ?
#
loop_
_entity_poly.entity_id
_entity_poly.type
_entity_poly.pdbx_seq_one_letter_code
_entity_poly.pdbx_strand_id
1 'polypeptide(L)'
;MKVGCPKELLADEKRVAMTPDSARQLIKLGYECIVETGAGQDAGFADALYEEAGVTVAGTAASLWKQADIVVKVRGVIKKEEKHLRADQTVISLFWPGQNADLLDSFKAAGAHAIAMDMVPRISRAQKMDALSSMANIAGYRAVIEAGNQFGRFFTGQITAAGKVPPAKVLVIGAGVAGLAAIGTATSLGAIVRAFDVRPEVAEQIESMGADFLMLEFEEDGSGEGGYAKPASPEFIEKEMALFREQAPEIDIVITTALIPGRPAPKLWPAEMVALMKPGSVVVDLAAEQGGNCDLTVPNKVVTSDNGVTIVGYTDFPSRMASQSSTLYATNIRHMLDDLTPEKDGQATINMEDDVIRGATVVHAGQITYPPPAPKVQAIGKAPAAEKPPELTPEEKAAQEAAAHRKAGRQQIGLLVGGGLFMLLVGAYAPASFMQHFIVFALSCFVGFQVIWNVSHALHTPLMAVTNAISGIIILGALLQIGSSNGIVMVLASISVLIATINIVGGFMVTRRMLAMFQKS
;
A
#
# COMPACT_ATOMS: atom_id res chain seq x y z
N MET A 1 -2.17 16.04 29.42
CA MET A 1 -0.73 15.66 29.29
C MET A 1 -0.09 16.41 28.12
N LYS A 2 1.24 16.54 28.13
CA LYS A 2 2.01 17.24 27.09
C LYS A 2 2.76 16.25 26.21
N VAL A 3 2.52 16.29 24.88
CA VAL A 3 3.20 15.47 23.88
C VAL A 3 4.37 16.26 23.30
N GLY A 4 5.59 15.74 23.42
CA GLY A 4 6.82 16.36 22.95
C GLY A 4 7.44 15.62 21.77
N CYS A 5 7.89 16.34 20.74
CA CYS A 5 8.61 15.79 19.61
C CYS A 5 10.00 16.43 19.51
N PRO A 6 11.07 15.77 19.97
CA PRO A 6 12.42 16.24 19.82
C PRO A 6 12.93 16.08 18.39
N LYS A 7 14.00 16.78 18.06
CA LYS A 7 14.73 16.59 16.80
C LYS A 7 15.41 15.23 16.79
N GLU A 8 15.34 14.53 15.64
CA GLU A 8 16.10 13.29 15.44
C GLU A 8 17.59 13.56 15.33
N LEU A 9 18.40 12.70 15.95
CA LEU A 9 19.85 12.90 16.08
C LEU A 9 20.69 11.98 15.18
N LEU A 10 20.08 10.99 14.52
CA LEU A 10 20.78 10.15 13.54
C LEU A 10 21.00 10.95 12.25
N ALA A 11 22.21 10.86 11.68
CA ALA A 11 22.66 11.72 10.59
C ALA A 11 21.77 11.67 9.35
N ASP A 12 21.23 10.49 9.03
CA ASP A 12 20.42 10.27 7.83
C ASP A 12 18.90 10.31 8.10
N GLU A 13 18.48 10.61 9.37
CA GLU A 13 17.09 10.69 9.73
C GLU A 13 16.56 12.13 9.57
N LYS A 14 15.70 12.32 8.57
CA LYS A 14 15.11 13.62 8.24
C LYS A 14 13.62 13.71 8.58
N ARG A 15 13.03 12.58 9.00
CA ARG A 15 11.62 12.53 9.38
C ARG A 15 11.41 13.18 10.75
N VAL A 16 10.17 13.58 11.00
CA VAL A 16 9.71 14.06 12.32
C VAL A 16 8.46 13.29 12.72
N ALA A 17 8.35 12.93 14.00
CA ALA A 17 7.26 12.09 14.50
C ALA A 17 5.93 12.85 14.72
N MET A 18 5.97 14.17 14.72
CA MET A 18 4.80 15.06 14.84
C MET A 18 4.88 16.13 13.75
N THR A 19 3.87 16.20 12.89
CA THR A 19 3.72 17.28 11.90
C THR A 19 2.73 18.33 12.42
N PRO A 20 2.70 19.56 11.88
CA PRO A 20 1.73 20.58 12.28
C PRO A 20 0.28 20.07 12.21
N ASP A 21 -0.07 19.30 11.17
CA ASP A 21 -1.43 18.76 11.01
C ASP A 21 -1.75 17.67 12.04
N SER A 22 -0.82 16.76 12.33
CA SER A 22 -1.01 15.76 13.38
C SER A 22 -1.14 16.41 14.76
N ALA A 23 -0.36 17.46 15.02
CA ALA A 23 -0.42 18.23 16.27
C ALA A 23 -1.79 18.90 16.47
N ARG A 24 -2.38 19.50 15.41
CA ARG A 24 -3.76 20.03 15.47
C ARG A 24 -4.77 18.96 15.87
N GLN A 25 -4.57 17.70 15.42
CA GLN A 25 -5.45 16.60 15.80
C GLN A 25 -5.20 16.16 17.26
N LEU A 26 -3.94 16.13 17.72
CA LEU A 26 -3.62 15.83 19.11
C LEU A 26 -4.17 16.89 20.08
N ILE A 27 -4.12 18.16 19.70
CA ILE A 27 -4.73 19.25 20.48
C ILE A 27 -6.25 19.06 20.60
N LYS A 28 -6.93 18.57 19.55
CA LYS A 28 -8.37 18.23 19.61
C LYS A 28 -8.66 17.04 20.54
N LEU A 29 -7.70 16.16 20.77
CA LEU A 29 -7.78 15.07 21.75
C LEU A 29 -7.50 15.53 23.19
N GLY A 30 -7.24 16.84 23.40
CA GLY A 30 -6.99 17.44 24.73
C GLY A 30 -5.51 17.51 25.14
N TYR A 31 -4.58 17.15 24.25
CA TYR A 31 -3.14 17.26 24.52
C TYR A 31 -2.61 18.69 24.32
N GLU A 32 -1.62 19.06 25.11
CA GLU A 32 -0.69 20.12 24.76
C GLU A 32 0.45 19.55 23.93
N CYS A 33 0.88 20.27 22.89
CA CYS A 33 1.96 19.82 22.00
C CYS A 33 3.19 20.75 22.11
N ILE A 34 4.37 20.17 22.15
CA ILE A 34 5.64 20.88 22.16
C ILE A 34 6.61 20.23 21.15
N VAL A 35 7.28 21.01 20.34
CA VAL A 35 8.28 20.55 19.37
C VAL A 35 9.63 21.21 19.66
N GLU A 36 10.74 20.50 19.45
CA GLU A 36 12.08 21.12 19.51
C GLU A 36 12.30 21.97 18.26
N THR A 37 12.90 23.15 18.41
CA THR A 37 13.23 24.05 17.31
C THR A 37 13.99 23.30 16.21
N GLY A 38 13.57 23.47 14.97
CA GLY A 38 14.15 22.83 13.79
C GLY A 38 13.93 21.32 13.69
N ALA A 39 13.09 20.70 14.53
CA ALA A 39 12.81 19.26 14.45
C ALA A 39 12.15 18.84 13.13
N GLY A 40 11.25 19.66 12.57
CA GLY A 40 10.58 19.41 11.32
C GLY A 40 11.27 19.98 10.07
N GLN A 41 12.38 20.71 10.24
CA GLN A 41 12.99 21.49 9.15
C GLN A 41 13.37 20.64 7.94
N ASP A 42 14.01 19.49 8.18
CA ASP A 42 14.47 18.58 7.11
C ASP A 42 13.31 17.85 6.41
N ALA A 43 12.12 17.84 7.03
CA ALA A 43 10.88 17.32 6.45
C ALA A 43 10.02 18.42 5.79
N GLY A 44 10.48 19.68 5.76
CA GLY A 44 9.77 20.81 5.19
C GLY A 44 8.75 21.49 6.13
N PHE A 45 8.82 21.20 7.43
CA PHE A 45 7.96 21.81 8.46
C PHE A 45 8.78 22.76 9.32
N ALA A 46 8.76 24.06 8.96
CA ALA A 46 9.41 25.10 9.73
C ALA A 46 8.71 25.36 11.07
N ASP A 47 9.42 25.90 12.06
CA ASP A 47 8.89 26.18 13.41
C ASP A 47 7.62 27.03 13.37
N ALA A 48 7.54 28.04 12.49
CA ALA A 48 6.36 28.89 12.31
C ALA A 48 5.08 28.09 11.99
N LEU A 49 5.16 26.98 11.23
CA LEU A 49 4.01 26.13 10.93
C LEU A 49 3.48 25.40 12.17
N TYR A 50 4.39 25.06 13.11
CA TYR A 50 4.01 24.48 14.40
C TYR A 50 3.34 25.53 15.30
N GLU A 51 3.89 26.76 15.35
CA GLU A 51 3.30 27.86 16.11
C GLU A 51 1.90 28.20 15.61
N GLU A 52 1.69 28.26 14.29
CA GLU A 52 0.37 28.42 13.66
C GLU A 52 -0.60 27.26 13.98
N ALA A 53 -0.07 26.08 14.23
CA ALA A 53 -0.84 24.91 14.64
C ALA A 53 -1.17 24.89 16.14
N GLY A 54 -0.69 25.87 16.92
CA GLY A 54 -0.89 25.94 18.36
C GLY A 54 0.12 25.12 19.18
N VAL A 55 1.25 24.77 18.58
CA VAL A 55 2.32 23.98 19.22
C VAL A 55 3.37 24.92 19.82
N THR A 56 3.81 24.63 21.03
CA THR A 56 4.92 25.35 21.65
C THR A 56 6.26 24.92 21.06
N VAL A 57 7.12 25.86 20.68
CA VAL A 57 8.48 25.56 20.20
C VAL A 57 9.48 25.66 21.36
N ALA A 58 10.16 24.56 21.67
CA ALA A 58 11.20 24.50 22.71
C ALA A 58 12.58 24.75 22.09
N GLY A 59 13.36 25.62 22.68
CA GLY A 59 14.70 25.97 22.17
C GLY A 59 15.76 24.87 22.31
N THR A 60 15.53 23.83 23.12
CA THR A 60 16.48 22.71 23.33
C THR A 60 15.75 21.40 23.62
N ALA A 61 16.40 20.28 23.27
CA ALA A 61 15.94 18.94 23.63
C ALA A 61 15.72 18.77 25.14
N ALA A 62 16.66 19.22 25.96
CA ALA A 62 16.58 19.11 27.43
C ALA A 62 15.35 19.81 28.01
N SER A 63 14.99 20.99 27.49
CA SER A 63 13.75 21.70 27.87
C SER A 63 12.50 20.94 27.46
N LEU A 64 12.46 20.38 26.25
CA LEU A 64 11.37 19.58 25.75
C LEU A 64 11.16 18.33 26.60
N TRP A 65 12.21 17.52 26.78
CA TRP A 65 12.15 16.26 27.52
C TRP A 65 11.68 16.47 28.97
N LYS A 66 12.11 17.59 29.61
CA LYS A 66 11.68 17.95 30.96
C LYS A 66 10.17 18.26 31.03
N GLN A 67 9.58 18.83 29.99
CA GLN A 67 8.21 19.29 29.97
C GLN A 67 7.22 18.22 29.45
N ALA A 68 7.69 17.31 28.59
CA ALA A 68 6.84 16.34 27.92
C ALA A 68 6.51 15.16 28.86
N ASP A 69 5.24 14.80 28.95
CA ASP A 69 4.78 13.57 29.61
C ASP A 69 4.89 12.39 28.64
N ILE A 70 4.65 12.64 27.37
CA ILE A 70 4.77 11.69 26.28
C ILE A 70 5.76 12.25 25.27
N VAL A 71 6.78 11.46 24.90
CA VAL A 71 7.75 11.82 23.87
C VAL A 71 7.51 10.96 22.65
N VAL A 72 7.33 11.58 21.48
CA VAL A 72 7.16 10.88 20.20
C VAL A 72 8.39 11.08 19.34
N LYS A 73 8.96 9.98 18.85
CA LYS A 73 10.14 9.95 17.99
C LYS A 73 9.93 8.99 16.82
N VAL A 74 10.73 9.16 15.78
CA VAL A 74 10.79 8.18 14.68
C VAL A 74 11.71 7.03 15.07
N ARG A 75 12.94 7.33 15.42
CA ARG A 75 13.94 6.33 15.86
C ARG A 75 13.91 6.16 17.38
N GLY A 76 14.34 5.00 17.84
CA GLY A 76 14.49 4.74 19.27
C GLY A 76 15.40 5.76 19.96
N VAL A 77 15.29 5.82 21.27
CA VAL A 77 16.15 6.68 22.11
C VAL A 77 17.59 6.20 21.99
N ILE A 78 18.51 7.10 21.65
CA ILE A 78 19.93 6.79 21.57
C ILE A 78 20.64 7.10 22.92
N LYS A 79 21.84 6.55 23.11
CA LYS A 79 22.61 6.66 24.37
C LYS A 79 22.74 8.10 24.92
N LYS A 80 22.84 9.10 24.03
CA LYS A 80 22.92 10.52 24.41
C LYS A 80 21.61 11.07 24.98
N GLU A 81 20.48 10.46 24.66
CA GLU A 81 19.14 10.88 25.07
C GLU A 81 18.68 10.16 26.35
N GLU A 82 19.21 8.96 26.65
CA GLU A 82 18.81 8.16 27.83
C GLU A 82 18.84 8.94 29.14
N LYS A 83 19.77 9.89 29.26
CA LYS A 83 19.90 10.79 30.45
C LYS A 83 18.67 11.70 30.66
N HIS A 84 17.79 11.82 29.68
CA HIS A 84 16.56 12.62 29.73
C HIS A 84 15.32 11.80 30.13
N LEU A 85 15.47 10.46 30.13
CA LEU A 85 14.38 9.58 30.57
C LEU A 85 14.05 9.83 32.05
N ARG A 86 12.79 9.84 32.39
CA ARG A 86 12.31 10.02 33.76
C ARG A 86 11.16 9.08 34.06
N ALA A 87 10.95 8.84 35.36
CA ALA A 87 9.83 8.00 35.81
C ALA A 87 8.49 8.48 35.26
N ASP A 88 7.60 7.54 34.95
CA ASP A 88 6.26 7.75 34.42
C ASP A 88 6.18 8.45 33.05
N GLN A 89 7.30 8.76 32.42
CA GLN A 89 7.35 9.30 31.07
C GLN A 89 7.13 8.20 30.05
N THR A 90 6.26 8.43 29.06
CA THR A 90 6.01 7.49 27.96
C THR A 90 6.80 7.92 26.72
N VAL A 91 7.52 7.01 26.08
CA VAL A 91 8.13 7.24 24.77
C VAL A 91 7.50 6.32 23.73
N ILE A 92 7.10 6.90 22.60
CA ILE A 92 6.50 6.18 21.46
C ILE A 92 7.41 6.35 20.25
N SER A 93 8.00 5.25 19.76
CA SER A 93 8.90 5.26 18.61
C SER A 93 9.08 3.88 18.00
N LEU A 94 9.92 3.75 16.97
CA LEU A 94 10.44 2.46 16.49
C LEU A 94 11.57 2.03 17.43
N PHE A 95 11.38 0.94 18.16
CA PHE A 95 12.32 0.47 19.20
C PHE A 95 13.19 -0.68 18.75
N TRP A 96 12.67 -1.58 17.92
CA TRP A 96 13.29 -2.85 17.54
C TRP A 96 13.77 -3.64 18.77
N PRO A 97 12.85 -3.99 19.70
CA PRO A 97 13.20 -4.48 21.05
C PRO A 97 14.04 -5.76 21.02
N GLY A 98 13.86 -6.62 20.01
CA GLY A 98 14.67 -7.83 19.85
C GLY A 98 16.15 -7.59 19.54
N GLN A 99 16.50 -6.39 19.07
CA GLN A 99 17.87 -5.99 18.73
C GLN A 99 18.46 -4.99 19.74
N ASN A 100 17.64 -4.38 20.58
CA ASN A 100 18.01 -3.29 21.49
C ASN A 100 17.63 -3.59 22.96
N ALA A 101 18.03 -4.77 23.46
CA ALA A 101 17.74 -5.18 24.84
C ALA A 101 18.26 -4.17 25.89
N ASP A 102 19.48 -3.64 25.68
CA ASP A 102 20.10 -2.63 26.58
C ASP A 102 19.25 -1.35 26.68
N LEU A 103 18.56 -0.97 25.60
CA LEU A 103 17.65 0.17 25.60
C LEU A 103 16.44 -0.10 26.51
N LEU A 104 15.87 -1.32 26.45
CA LEU A 104 14.77 -1.69 27.33
C LEU A 104 15.18 -1.67 28.81
N ASP A 105 16.41 -2.13 29.12
CA ASP A 105 16.95 -2.05 30.48
C ASP A 105 17.11 -0.60 30.94
N SER A 106 17.54 0.31 30.07
CA SER A 106 17.61 1.75 30.36
C SER A 106 16.24 2.35 30.70
N PHE A 107 15.20 1.99 29.96
CA PHE A 107 13.81 2.40 30.24
C PHE A 107 13.31 1.85 31.57
N LYS A 108 13.55 0.57 31.83
CA LYS A 108 13.23 -0.07 33.11
C LYS A 108 13.92 0.63 34.28
N ALA A 109 15.22 0.91 34.17
CA ALA A 109 15.99 1.59 35.21
C ALA A 109 15.51 3.03 35.48
N ALA A 110 15.06 3.74 34.43
CA ALA A 110 14.49 5.08 34.54
C ALA A 110 13.04 5.09 35.07
N GLY A 111 12.36 3.95 35.13
CA GLY A 111 10.93 3.88 35.45
C GLY A 111 10.03 4.46 34.35
N ALA A 112 10.54 4.57 33.12
CA ALA A 112 9.81 5.09 31.98
C ALA A 112 9.03 4.00 31.25
N HIS A 113 8.03 4.40 30.45
CA HIS A 113 7.25 3.50 29.60
C HIS A 113 7.74 3.57 28.15
N ALA A 114 7.73 2.44 27.45
CA ALA A 114 8.12 2.34 26.06
C ALA A 114 7.02 1.68 25.23
N ILE A 115 6.52 2.38 24.21
CA ILE A 115 5.56 1.88 23.23
C ILE A 115 6.24 1.82 21.87
N ALA A 116 6.41 0.61 21.35
CA ALA A 116 7.12 0.31 20.13
C ALA A 116 6.15 0.26 18.93
N MET A 117 6.23 1.24 18.03
CA MET A 117 5.40 1.28 16.80
C MET A 117 5.70 0.13 15.85
N ASP A 118 6.88 -0.47 15.93
CA ASP A 118 7.29 -1.67 15.19
C ASP A 118 6.74 -2.97 15.78
N MET A 119 6.13 -2.91 16.98
CA MET A 119 5.51 -4.05 17.67
C MET A 119 3.96 -4.01 17.62
N VAL A 120 3.38 -3.04 16.91
CA VAL A 120 1.93 -2.98 16.71
C VAL A 120 1.44 -4.28 16.05
N PRO A 121 0.50 -5.02 16.67
CA PRO A 121 0.06 -6.31 16.15
C PRO A 121 -0.73 -6.15 14.83
N ARG A 122 -0.52 -7.09 13.90
CA ARG A 122 -1.17 -7.08 12.59
C ARG A 122 -2.60 -7.62 12.64
N ILE A 123 -3.48 -6.88 13.29
CA ILE A 123 -4.93 -7.14 13.36
C ILE A 123 -5.69 -5.95 12.76
N SER A 124 -6.93 -6.18 12.29
CA SER A 124 -7.71 -5.18 11.53
C SER A 124 -7.84 -3.83 12.25
N ARG A 125 -8.06 -3.83 13.57
CA ARG A 125 -8.20 -2.62 14.37
C ARG A 125 -6.89 -1.81 14.44
N ALA A 126 -5.74 -2.48 14.42
CA ALA A 126 -4.43 -1.86 14.54
C ALA A 126 -3.85 -1.36 13.20
N GLN A 127 -4.48 -1.68 12.08
CA GLN A 127 -3.99 -1.34 10.73
C GLN A 127 -3.70 0.17 10.57
N LYS A 128 -4.52 1.03 11.17
CA LYS A 128 -4.32 2.49 11.17
C LYS A 128 -3.02 2.95 11.87
N MET A 129 -2.45 2.10 12.72
CA MET A 129 -1.22 2.34 13.51
C MET A 129 0.00 1.61 12.96
N ASP A 130 -0.14 0.82 11.88
CA ASP A 130 0.96 0.04 11.28
C ASP A 130 1.97 0.97 10.57
N ALA A 131 2.92 1.47 11.36
CA ALA A 131 3.99 2.34 10.88
C ALA A 131 4.97 1.59 9.96
N LEU A 132 5.16 0.29 10.15
CA LEU A 132 6.03 -0.53 9.30
C LEU A 132 5.47 -0.60 7.88
N SER A 133 4.18 -0.88 7.72
CA SER A 133 3.53 -0.90 6.40
C SER A 133 3.54 0.48 5.75
N SER A 134 3.28 1.56 6.51
CA SER A 134 3.36 2.93 5.99
C SER A 134 4.75 3.26 5.45
N MET A 135 5.80 2.90 6.17
CA MET A 135 7.19 3.16 5.76
C MET A 135 7.64 2.21 4.63
N ALA A 136 7.21 0.96 4.65
CA ALA A 136 7.50 0.00 3.59
C ALA A 136 6.92 0.43 2.23
N ASN A 137 5.70 0.98 2.22
CA ASN A 137 5.09 1.53 1.00
C ASN A 137 5.95 2.64 0.38
N ILE A 138 6.39 3.59 1.22
CA ILE A 138 7.28 4.69 0.77
C ILE A 138 8.62 4.14 0.28
N ALA A 139 9.20 3.17 0.99
CA ALA A 139 10.48 2.57 0.61
C ALA A 139 10.39 1.91 -0.76
N GLY A 140 9.32 1.14 -1.05
CA GLY A 140 9.09 0.52 -2.35
C GLY A 140 8.95 1.54 -3.48
N TYR A 141 8.15 2.58 -3.28
CA TYR A 141 8.05 3.69 -4.22
C TYR A 141 9.42 4.35 -4.47
N ARG A 142 10.12 4.72 -3.38
CA ARG A 142 11.42 5.41 -3.48
C ARG A 142 12.49 4.54 -4.12
N ALA A 143 12.47 3.22 -3.91
CA ALA A 143 13.40 2.30 -4.54
C ALA A 143 13.37 2.40 -6.08
N VAL A 144 12.19 2.49 -6.67
CA VAL A 144 12.03 2.66 -8.13
C VAL A 144 12.59 4.00 -8.60
N ILE A 145 12.36 5.07 -7.83
CA ILE A 145 12.90 6.41 -8.15
C ILE A 145 14.43 6.43 -8.05
N GLU A 146 15.00 5.78 -7.01
CA GLU A 146 16.47 5.66 -6.89
C GLU A 146 17.05 4.77 -8.00
N ALA A 147 16.36 3.68 -8.37
CA ALA A 147 16.74 2.90 -9.54
C ALA A 147 16.79 3.77 -10.80
N GLY A 148 15.76 4.58 -11.04
CA GLY A 148 15.70 5.50 -12.18
C GLY A 148 16.80 6.55 -12.18
N ASN A 149 17.21 7.03 -11.02
CA ASN A 149 18.31 7.99 -10.88
C ASN A 149 19.68 7.39 -11.27
N GLN A 150 19.85 6.08 -11.08
CA GLN A 150 21.08 5.35 -11.41
C GLN A 150 21.03 4.69 -12.81
N PHE A 151 19.82 4.44 -13.34
CA PHE A 151 19.61 3.75 -14.60
C PHE A 151 19.64 4.73 -15.77
N GLY A 152 20.67 4.68 -16.58
CA GLY A 152 20.91 5.62 -17.68
C GLY A 152 19.97 5.48 -18.90
N ARG A 153 18.80 4.80 -18.76
CA ARG A 153 17.83 4.58 -19.85
C ARG A 153 16.41 4.88 -19.38
N PHE A 154 15.46 4.89 -20.34
CA PHE A 154 14.05 5.09 -20.04
C PHE A 154 13.42 3.86 -19.37
N PHE A 155 12.45 4.08 -18.45
CA PHE A 155 11.57 3.00 -17.97
C PHE A 155 10.56 2.59 -19.03
N THR A 156 9.90 3.57 -19.66
CA THR A 156 8.91 3.33 -20.71
C THR A 156 9.55 3.16 -22.08
N GLY A 157 8.87 2.41 -22.96
CA GLY A 157 9.24 2.39 -24.37
C GLY A 157 9.08 3.77 -25.00
N GLN A 158 10.02 4.16 -25.87
CA GLN A 158 10.01 5.45 -26.56
C GLN A 158 10.13 5.27 -28.06
N ILE A 159 9.49 6.18 -28.80
CA ILE A 159 9.69 6.36 -30.24
C ILE A 159 10.28 7.75 -30.42
N THR A 160 11.53 7.81 -30.90
CA THR A 160 12.26 9.06 -31.08
C THR A 160 12.63 9.27 -32.55
N ALA A 161 13.09 10.43 -32.90
CA ALA A 161 13.64 10.70 -34.25
C ALA A 161 14.82 9.78 -34.61
N ALA A 162 15.55 9.29 -33.57
CA ALA A 162 16.69 8.38 -33.74
C ALA A 162 16.29 6.89 -33.72
N GLY A 163 14.99 6.56 -33.56
CA GLY A 163 14.50 5.19 -33.57
C GLY A 163 13.70 4.81 -32.31
N LYS A 164 13.43 3.50 -32.19
CA LYS A 164 12.66 2.91 -31.09
C LYS A 164 13.60 2.53 -29.94
N VAL A 165 13.18 2.84 -28.71
CA VAL A 165 13.82 2.38 -27.47
C VAL A 165 12.85 1.46 -26.75
N PRO A 166 13.21 0.20 -26.45
CA PRO A 166 12.34 -0.71 -25.71
C PRO A 166 12.20 -0.26 -24.24
N PRO A 167 11.10 -0.63 -23.56
CA PRO A 167 10.94 -0.38 -22.14
C PRO A 167 11.96 -1.18 -21.32
N ALA A 168 12.29 -0.66 -20.13
CA ALA A 168 13.10 -1.39 -19.15
C ALA A 168 12.37 -2.61 -18.61
N LYS A 169 13.11 -3.67 -18.31
CA LYS A 169 12.63 -4.87 -17.63
C LYS A 169 13.01 -4.79 -16.16
N VAL A 170 12.02 -4.80 -15.29
CA VAL A 170 12.18 -4.71 -13.81
C VAL A 170 11.77 -6.02 -13.17
N LEU A 171 12.62 -6.57 -12.32
CA LEU A 171 12.28 -7.70 -11.46
C LEU A 171 12.14 -7.23 -10.02
N VAL A 172 11.00 -7.50 -9.40
CA VAL A 172 10.75 -7.25 -7.98
C VAL A 172 10.71 -8.58 -7.24
N ILE A 173 11.60 -8.74 -6.26
CA ILE A 173 11.69 -9.96 -5.43
C ILE A 173 11.10 -9.65 -4.05
N GLY A 174 9.97 -10.28 -3.77
CA GLY A 174 9.09 -10.03 -2.62
C GLY A 174 7.91 -9.12 -2.98
N ALA A 175 6.68 -9.62 -2.78
CA ALA A 175 5.43 -8.89 -3.03
C ALA A 175 4.70 -8.54 -1.71
N GLY A 176 5.46 -8.15 -0.69
CA GLY A 176 4.93 -7.47 0.49
C GLY A 176 4.56 -6.02 0.16
N VAL A 177 4.27 -5.20 1.19
CA VAL A 177 3.85 -3.79 1.00
C VAL A 177 4.88 -3.00 0.18
N ALA A 178 6.18 -3.16 0.44
CA ALA A 178 7.24 -2.50 -0.31
C ALA A 178 7.30 -2.99 -1.77
N GLY A 179 7.22 -4.32 -1.96
CA GLY A 179 7.27 -4.91 -3.30
C GLY A 179 6.09 -4.49 -4.16
N LEU A 180 4.87 -4.52 -3.63
CA LEU A 180 3.68 -4.06 -4.35
C LEU A 180 3.75 -2.57 -4.70
N ALA A 181 4.27 -1.73 -3.79
CA ALA A 181 4.51 -0.31 -4.09
C ALA A 181 5.56 -0.12 -5.20
N ALA A 182 6.62 -0.93 -5.22
CA ALA A 182 7.62 -0.92 -6.28
C ALA A 182 7.03 -1.39 -7.62
N ILE A 183 6.26 -2.49 -7.62
CA ILE A 183 5.56 -3.00 -8.81
C ILE A 183 4.66 -1.92 -9.41
N GLY A 184 3.76 -1.33 -8.62
CA GLY A 184 2.84 -0.30 -9.10
C GLY A 184 3.56 0.93 -9.62
N THR A 185 4.65 1.33 -8.98
CA THR A 185 5.44 2.49 -9.41
C THR A 185 6.17 2.20 -10.72
N ALA A 186 6.85 1.06 -10.84
CA ALA A 186 7.59 0.69 -12.04
C ALA A 186 6.65 0.50 -13.26
N THR A 187 5.48 -0.13 -13.04
CA THR A 187 4.43 -0.27 -14.06
C THR A 187 3.89 1.10 -14.48
N SER A 188 3.64 2.01 -13.54
CA SER A 188 3.19 3.38 -13.83
C SER A 188 4.22 4.19 -14.63
N LEU A 189 5.50 3.90 -14.47
CA LEU A 189 6.58 4.48 -15.29
C LEU A 189 6.73 3.81 -16.66
N GLY A 190 5.94 2.78 -16.96
CA GLY A 190 5.88 2.11 -18.26
C GLY A 190 6.94 1.02 -18.46
N ALA A 191 7.53 0.48 -17.39
CA ALA A 191 8.42 -0.68 -17.45
C ALA A 191 7.63 -1.97 -17.69
N ILE A 192 8.30 -2.99 -18.21
CA ILE A 192 7.84 -4.38 -18.15
C ILE A 192 8.26 -4.94 -16.80
N VAL A 193 7.28 -5.22 -15.94
CA VAL A 193 7.54 -5.65 -14.56
C VAL A 193 7.28 -7.15 -14.42
N ARG A 194 8.26 -7.88 -13.88
CA ARG A 194 8.12 -9.25 -13.39
C ARG A 194 8.26 -9.22 -11.88
N ALA A 195 7.52 -10.08 -11.18
CA ALA A 195 7.62 -10.16 -9.72
C ALA A 195 7.62 -11.61 -9.26
N PHE A 196 8.32 -11.85 -8.16
CA PHE A 196 8.37 -13.14 -7.48
C PHE A 196 8.03 -12.98 -6.00
N ASP A 197 7.27 -13.92 -5.47
CA ASP A 197 7.06 -14.09 -4.03
C ASP A 197 6.91 -15.59 -3.72
N VAL A 198 7.39 -16.00 -2.56
CA VAL A 198 7.27 -17.40 -2.11
C VAL A 198 5.83 -17.82 -1.78
N ARG A 199 4.91 -16.87 -1.70
CA ARG A 199 3.49 -17.04 -1.43
C ARG A 199 2.70 -16.98 -2.73
N PRO A 200 2.19 -18.10 -3.26
CA PRO A 200 1.48 -18.12 -4.53
C PRO A 200 0.16 -17.36 -4.52
N GLU A 201 -0.45 -17.15 -3.33
CA GLU A 201 -1.69 -16.40 -3.18
C GLU A 201 -1.59 -14.90 -3.53
N VAL A 202 -0.37 -14.35 -3.65
CA VAL A 202 -0.17 -12.95 -4.06
C VAL A 202 -0.14 -12.77 -5.59
N ALA A 203 -0.16 -13.85 -6.36
CA ALA A 203 -0.08 -13.82 -7.82
C ALA A 203 -1.18 -12.94 -8.44
N GLU A 204 -2.44 -13.15 -8.05
CA GLU A 204 -3.59 -12.36 -8.53
C GLU A 204 -3.41 -10.85 -8.23
N GLN A 205 -2.84 -10.53 -7.08
CA GLN A 205 -2.57 -9.15 -6.68
C GLN A 205 -1.50 -8.51 -7.56
N ILE A 206 -0.42 -9.24 -7.88
CA ILE A 206 0.66 -8.80 -8.77
C ILE A 206 0.12 -8.56 -10.20
N GLU A 207 -0.62 -9.53 -10.73
CA GLU A 207 -1.19 -9.47 -12.07
C GLU A 207 -2.21 -8.33 -12.21
N SER A 208 -3.02 -8.09 -11.17
CA SER A 208 -3.96 -6.97 -11.14
C SER A 208 -3.28 -5.59 -11.23
N MET A 209 -1.99 -5.51 -10.87
CA MET A 209 -1.18 -4.30 -11.00
C MET A 209 -0.46 -4.20 -12.35
N GLY A 210 -0.68 -5.15 -13.27
CA GLY A 210 -0.11 -5.16 -14.60
C GLY A 210 1.33 -5.69 -14.67
N ALA A 211 1.74 -6.51 -13.72
CA ALA A 211 3.03 -7.20 -13.69
C ALA A 211 2.87 -8.70 -13.91
N ASP A 212 3.89 -9.35 -14.45
CA ASP A 212 3.93 -10.80 -14.65
C ASP A 212 4.41 -11.49 -13.36
N PHE A 213 3.64 -12.43 -12.83
CA PHE A 213 4.07 -13.26 -11.70
C PHE A 213 4.96 -14.40 -12.19
N LEU A 214 6.17 -14.50 -11.62
CA LEU A 214 7.08 -15.62 -11.88
C LEU A 214 6.69 -16.79 -10.97
N MET A 215 5.96 -17.75 -11.51
CA MET A 215 5.54 -18.94 -10.77
C MET A 215 6.68 -19.95 -10.69
N LEU A 216 6.96 -20.43 -9.48
CA LEU A 216 7.84 -21.56 -9.26
C LEU A 216 6.99 -22.84 -9.25
N GLU A 217 7.30 -23.79 -10.13
CA GLU A 217 6.65 -25.12 -10.14
C GLU A 217 7.18 -25.97 -8.96
N PHE A 218 6.72 -25.65 -7.75
CA PHE A 218 7.07 -26.35 -6.53
C PHE A 218 5.97 -26.18 -5.48
N GLU A 219 5.44 -27.30 -4.99
CA GLU A 219 4.37 -27.30 -3.99
C GLU A 219 4.98 -27.19 -2.56
N GLU A 220 5.27 -25.99 -2.12
CA GLU A 220 5.59 -25.68 -0.73
C GLU A 220 4.75 -24.51 -0.25
N ASP A 221 4.04 -24.68 0.89
CA ASP A 221 3.30 -23.59 1.51
C ASP A 221 4.28 -22.62 2.19
N GLY A 222 4.65 -21.57 1.47
CA GLY A 222 5.52 -20.49 1.94
C GLY A 222 4.87 -19.53 2.95
N SER A 223 3.58 -19.71 3.27
CA SER A 223 2.82 -18.80 4.15
C SER A 223 3.24 -18.93 5.61
N GLY A 224 3.70 -17.85 6.21
CA GLY A 224 4.11 -17.76 7.62
C GLY A 224 3.12 -16.95 8.47
N GLU A 225 3.45 -16.77 9.74
CA GLU A 225 2.65 -15.96 10.67
C GLU A 225 2.81 -14.47 10.37
N GLY A 226 1.73 -13.68 10.54
CA GLY A 226 1.74 -12.23 10.39
C GLY A 226 2.01 -11.71 8.98
N GLY A 227 1.82 -12.55 7.93
CA GLY A 227 2.05 -12.17 6.53
C GLY A 227 3.52 -12.21 6.07
N TYR A 228 4.41 -12.78 6.87
CA TYR A 228 5.79 -13.09 6.48
C TYR A 228 5.90 -14.51 5.93
N ALA A 229 6.93 -14.74 5.09
CA ALA A 229 7.21 -16.07 4.55
C ALA A 229 7.83 -16.99 5.63
N LYS A 230 7.56 -18.30 5.53
CA LYS A 230 8.29 -19.32 6.28
C LYS A 230 9.71 -19.49 5.73
N PRO A 231 10.66 -20.05 6.53
CA PRO A 231 11.92 -20.52 5.97
C PRO A 231 11.66 -21.58 4.90
N ALA A 232 12.17 -21.34 3.70
CA ALA A 232 12.03 -22.24 2.56
C ALA A 232 12.92 -23.50 2.71
N SER A 233 12.52 -24.61 2.09
CA SER A 233 13.33 -25.82 2.02
C SER A 233 14.56 -25.60 1.14
N PRO A 234 15.65 -26.40 1.31
CA PRO A 234 16.82 -26.31 0.44
C PRO A 234 16.49 -26.55 -1.04
N GLU A 235 15.54 -27.43 -1.33
CA GLU A 235 15.09 -27.75 -2.70
C GLU A 235 14.33 -26.60 -3.32
N PHE A 236 13.51 -25.90 -2.53
CA PHE A 236 12.83 -24.67 -2.96
C PHE A 236 13.85 -23.59 -3.30
N ILE A 237 14.83 -23.36 -2.43
CA ILE A 237 15.87 -22.35 -2.62
C ILE A 237 16.67 -22.64 -3.91
N GLU A 238 16.99 -23.90 -4.20
CA GLU A 238 17.73 -24.28 -5.43
C GLU A 238 16.93 -23.90 -6.69
N LYS A 239 15.62 -24.21 -6.71
CA LYS A 239 14.74 -23.87 -7.82
C LYS A 239 14.51 -22.36 -7.96
N GLU A 240 14.34 -21.66 -6.83
CA GLU A 240 14.25 -20.20 -6.77
C GLU A 240 15.50 -19.55 -7.37
N MET A 241 16.68 -20.02 -6.98
CA MET A 241 17.96 -19.53 -7.52
C MET A 241 18.12 -19.84 -9.01
N ALA A 242 17.64 -20.99 -9.48
CA ALA A 242 17.65 -21.33 -10.89
C ALA A 242 16.74 -20.39 -11.70
N LEU A 243 15.53 -20.10 -11.19
CA LEU A 243 14.61 -19.14 -11.79
C LEU A 243 15.24 -17.75 -11.90
N PHE A 244 15.87 -17.26 -10.82
CA PHE A 244 16.51 -15.94 -10.83
C PHE A 244 17.73 -15.88 -11.77
N ARG A 245 18.50 -16.97 -11.87
CA ARG A 245 19.61 -17.07 -12.81
C ARG A 245 19.15 -16.97 -14.27
N GLU A 246 17.98 -17.54 -14.59
CA GLU A 246 17.38 -17.40 -15.92
C GLU A 246 16.97 -15.95 -16.22
N GLN A 247 16.46 -15.23 -15.21
CA GLN A 247 16.04 -13.84 -15.38
C GLN A 247 17.22 -12.86 -15.51
N ALA A 248 18.32 -13.09 -14.81
CA ALA A 248 19.42 -12.13 -14.65
C ALA A 248 19.97 -11.52 -15.96
N PRO A 249 20.17 -12.28 -17.07
CA PRO A 249 20.67 -11.71 -18.34
C PRO A 249 19.68 -10.77 -19.04
N GLU A 250 18.39 -10.88 -18.75
CA GLU A 250 17.34 -10.10 -19.40
C GLU A 250 16.95 -8.85 -18.63
N ILE A 251 17.04 -8.90 -17.30
CA ILE A 251 16.57 -7.86 -16.42
C ILE A 251 17.52 -6.65 -16.42
N ASP A 252 16.93 -5.47 -16.44
CA ASP A 252 17.64 -4.21 -16.38
C ASP A 252 17.71 -3.65 -14.95
N ILE A 253 16.66 -3.87 -14.15
CA ILE A 253 16.56 -3.39 -12.77
C ILE A 253 16.03 -4.51 -11.88
N VAL A 254 16.70 -4.75 -10.75
CA VAL A 254 16.26 -5.67 -9.69
C VAL A 254 15.96 -4.86 -8.44
N ILE A 255 14.80 -5.10 -7.82
CA ILE A 255 14.42 -4.52 -6.53
C ILE A 255 14.14 -5.67 -5.57
N THR A 256 14.95 -5.79 -4.52
CA THR A 256 14.78 -6.83 -3.49
C THR A 256 14.16 -6.25 -2.24
N THR A 257 13.15 -6.96 -1.70
CA THR A 257 12.37 -6.49 -0.56
C THR A 257 12.20 -7.55 0.54
N ALA A 258 12.93 -8.66 0.46
CA ALA A 258 12.77 -9.76 1.39
C ALA A 258 13.43 -9.46 2.73
N LEU A 259 12.61 -9.18 3.73
CA LEU A 259 13.00 -8.92 5.11
C LEU A 259 12.26 -9.87 6.05
N ILE A 260 12.99 -10.46 6.98
CA ILE A 260 12.44 -11.23 8.09
C ILE A 260 12.75 -10.45 9.38
N PRO A 261 11.75 -9.96 10.11
CA PRO A 261 11.99 -9.19 11.33
C PRO A 261 12.88 -9.94 12.33
N GLY A 262 13.89 -9.25 12.86
CA GLY A 262 14.80 -9.81 13.86
C GLY A 262 15.80 -10.85 13.37
N ARG A 263 15.91 -11.08 12.05
CA ARG A 263 16.89 -12.01 11.43
C ARG A 263 17.66 -11.33 10.32
N PRO A 264 18.88 -11.81 10.00
CA PRO A 264 19.57 -11.38 8.78
C PRO A 264 18.73 -11.62 7.52
N ALA A 265 18.82 -10.72 6.56
CA ALA A 265 18.12 -10.83 5.30
C ALA A 265 18.59 -12.06 4.50
N PRO A 266 17.69 -12.80 3.84
CA PRO A 266 18.09 -13.92 2.99
C PRO A 266 18.87 -13.42 1.77
N LYS A 267 19.88 -14.19 1.33
CA LYS A 267 20.64 -13.89 0.12
C LYS A 267 19.91 -14.44 -1.10
N LEU A 268 19.36 -13.54 -1.90
CA LEU A 268 18.53 -13.84 -3.07
C LEU A 268 19.19 -13.44 -4.39
N TRP A 269 20.16 -12.52 -4.34
CA TRP A 269 20.88 -12.03 -5.52
C TRP A 269 22.39 -12.12 -5.31
N PRO A 270 22.98 -13.32 -5.43
CA PRO A 270 24.41 -13.52 -5.22
C PRO A 270 25.26 -12.82 -6.28
N ALA A 271 26.55 -12.66 -6.00
CA ALA A 271 27.49 -11.97 -6.89
C ALA A 271 27.55 -12.56 -8.31
N GLU A 272 27.36 -13.87 -8.46
CA GLU A 272 27.30 -14.54 -9.76
C GLU A 272 26.10 -14.07 -10.60
N MET A 273 24.96 -13.76 -9.99
CA MET A 273 23.79 -13.22 -10.73
C MET A 273 24.02 -11.77 -11.14
N VAL A 274 24.69 -10.98 -10.29
CA VAL A 274 25.11 -9.62 -10.68
C VAL A 274 26.04 -9.68 -11.88
N ALA A 275 26.95 -10.65 -11.93
CA ALA A 275 27.88 -10.83 -13.06
C ALA A 275 27.17 -11.24 -14.37
N LEU A 276 25.99 -11.84 -14.31
CA LEU A 276 25.16 -12.16 -15.49
C LEU A 276 24.34 -10.97 -16.01
N MET A 277 24.16 -9.92 -15.21
CA MET A 277 23.42 -8.74 -15.63
C MET A 277 24.20 -7.89 -16.65
N LYS A 278 23.46 -7.13 -17.44
CA LYS A 278 24.05 -6.22 -18.44
C LYS A 278 24.75 -5.03 -17.75
N PRO A 279 25.85 -4.52 -18.33
CA PRO A 279 26.43 -3.25 -17.87
C PRO A 279 25.38 -2.12 -17.88
N GLY A 280 25.39 -1.28 -16.83
CA GLY A 280 24.42 -0.22 -16.65
C GLY A 280 23.08 -0.67 -16.05
N SER A 281 22.92 -1.96 -15.70
CA SER A 281 21.80 -2.45 -14.89
C SER A 281 21.92 -1.97 -13.45
N VAL A 282 20.80 -1.99 -12.70
CA VAL A 282 20.72 -1.51 -11.31
C VAL A 282 20.09 -2.54 -10.41
N VAL A 283 20.68 -2.74 -9.23
CA VAL A 283 20.09 -3.52 -8.13
C VAL A 283 19.79 -2.55 -6.99
N VAL A 284 18.55 -2.50 -6.50
CA VAL A 284 18.16 -1.74 -5.32
C VAL A 284 17.77 -2.71 -4.22
N ASP A 285 18.51 -2.68 -3.13
CA ASP A 285 18.36 -3.62 -2.03
C ASP A 285 17.72 -2.92 -0.82
N LEU A 286 16.43 -3.16 -0.60
CA LEU A 286 15.69 -2.61 0.55
C LEU A 286 16.03 -3.32 1.87
N ALA A 287 16.73 -4.45 1.82
CA ALA A 287 17.16 -5.20 2.99
C ALA A 287 18.56 -4.82 3.50
N ALA A 288 19.17 -3.77 2.95
CA ALA A 288 20.55 -3.37 3.22
C ALA A 288 20.86 -3.16 4.72
N GLU A 289 19.90 -2.65 5.51
CA GLU A 289 20.03 -2.47 6.97
C GLU A 289 20.23 -3.80 7.72
N GLN A 290 19.72 -4.90 7.18
CA GLN A 290 19.81 -6.25 7.78
C GLN A 290 20.75 -7.19 7.00
N GLY A 291 21.79 -6.64 6.39
CA GLY A 291 22.82 -7.40 5.67
C GLY A 291 22.58 -7.55 4.18
N GLY A 292 21.43 -7.12 3.66
CA GLY A 292 21.08 -7.10 2.25
C GLY A 292 20.71 -8.46 1.64
N ASN A 293 19.83 -8.42 0.63
CA ASN A 293 19.49 -9.59 -0.19
C ASN A 293 20.51 -9.82 -1.32
N CYS A 294 21.26 -8.79 -1.72
CA CYS A 294 22.33 -8.89 -2.70
C CYS A 294 23.69 -9.01 -1.99
N ASP A 295 24.56 -9.89 -2.48
CA ASP A 295 25.88 -10.11 -1.87
C ASP A 295 26.77 -8.87 -1.93
N LEU A 296 26.64 -8.06 -3.01
CA LEU A 296 27.47 -6.88 -3.23
C LEU A 296 26.89 -5.62 -2.55
N THR A 297 25.80 -5.74 -1.80
CA THR A 297 25.21 -4.62 -1.07
C THR A 297 26.14 -4.11 0.03
N VAL A 298 26.40 -2.81 0.00
CA VAL A 298 27.11 -2.10 1.07
C VAL A 298 26.15 -1.11 1.72
N PRO A 299 25.82 -1.25 3.03
CA PRO A 299 24.88 -0.38 3.70
C PRO A 299 25.24 1.11 3.54
N ASN A 300 24.23 1.94 3.25
CA ASN A 300 24.33 3.39 3.02
C ASN A 300 25.20 3.81 1.84
N LYS A 301 25.53 2.91 0.91
CA LYS A 301 26.36 3.24 -0.24
C LYS A 301 25.72 2.82 -1.56
N VAL A 302 26.14 3.50 -2.61
CA VAL A 302 25.97 3.07 -3.99
C VAL A 302 27.34 2.57 -4.46
N VAL A 303 27.42 1.35 -4.93
CA VAL A 303 28.64 0.72 -5.42
C VAL A 303 28.41 0.21 -6.85
N THR A 304 29.49 0.10 -7.61
CA THR A 304 29.44 -0.45 -8.98
C THR A 304 30.28 -1.72 -9.02
N SER A 305 29.72 -2.79 -9.57
CA SER A 305 30.42 -4.06 -9.77
C SER A 305 31.40 -3.99 -10.93
N ASP A 306 32.31 -4.99 -11.05
CA ASP A 306 33.33 -5.06 -12.09
C ASP A 306 32.72 -5.08 -13.52
N ASN A 307 31.51 -5.64 -13.68
CA ASN A 307 30.79 -5.66 -14.95
C ASN A 307 29.90 -4.42 -15.19
N GLY A 308 29.99 -3.39 -14.31
CA GLY A 308 29.29 -2.13 -14.50
C GLY A 308 27.82 -2.12 -14.05
N VAL A 309 27.42 -3.01 -13.15
CA VAL A 309 26.09 -2.99 -12.50
C VAL A 309 26.16 -2.11 -11.26
N THR A 310 25.19 -1.23 -11.08
CA THR A 310 25.10 -0.34 -9.91
C THR A 310 24.24 -1.00 -8.83
N ILE A 311 24.78 -1.09 -7.61
CA ILE A 311 24.07 -1.64 -6.42
C ILE A 311 23.79 -0.49 -5.46
N VAL A 312 22.50 -0.26 -5.15
CA VAL A 312 22.01 0.78 -4.24
C VAL A 312 21.65 0.12 -2.91
N GLY A 313 22.48 0.35 -1.89
CA GLY A 313 22.33 -0.20 -0.54
C GLY A 313 21.89 0.84 0.50
N TYR A 314 21.02 1.79 0.15
CA TYR A 314 20.53 2.76 1.11
C TYR A 314 19.70 2.12 2.23
N THR A 315 19.84 2.61 3.46
CA THR A 315 19.07 2.14 4.63
C THR A 315 18.00 3.16 5.07
N ASP A 316 17.95 4.31 4.39
CA ASP A 316 17.15 5.48 4.76
C ASP A 316 16.06 5.83 3.72
N PHE A 317 15.57 4.86 2.93
CA PHE A 317 14.58 5.12 1.88
C PHE A 317 13.38 5.96 2.33
N PRO A 318 12.72 5.69 3.48
CA PRO A 318 11.64 6.56 3.94
C PRO A 318 12.09 7.97 4.30
N SER A 319 13.29 8.12 4.86
CA SER A 319 13.87 9.42 5.22
C SER A 319 14.19 10.29 3.99
N ARG A 320 14.43 9.66 2.82
CA ARG A 320 14.62 10.35 1.52
C ARG A 320 13.33 10.95 0.95
N MET A 321 12.20 10.67 1.58
CA MET A 321 10.90 11.28 1.34
C MET A 321 10.34 11.86 2.63
N ALA A 322 11.15 12.66 3.34
CA ALA A 322 10.95 13.07 4.71
C ALA A 322 9.56 13.69 4.97
N SER A 323 9.08 14.58 4.10
CA SER A 323 7.77 15.22 4.25
C SER A 323 6.62 14.20 4.23
N GLN A 324 6.57 13.35 3.20
CA GLN A 324 5.51 12.34 3.06
C GLN A 324 5.58 11.29 4.17
N SER A 325 6.79 10.82 4.47
CA SER A 325 7.03 9.83 5.53
C SER A 325 6.66 10.35 6.90
N SER A 326 7.00 11.60 7.21
CA SER A 326 6.62 12.26 8.46
C SER A 326 5.10 12.37 8.58
N THR A 327 4.41 12.75 7.51
CA THR A 327 2.95 12.86 7.50
C THR A 327 2.29 11.52 7.80
N LEU A 328 2.74 10.43 7.18
CA LEU A 328 2.18 9.09 7.42
C LEU A 328 2.55 8.57 8.82
N TYR A 329 3.81 8.69 9.22
CA TYR A 329 4.26 8.23 10.53
C TYR A 329 3.59 9.00 11.68
N ALA A 330 3.52 10.33 11.59
CA ALA A 330 2.82 11.15 12.57
C ALA A 330 1.32 10.84 12.65
N THR A 331 0.72 10.40 11.54
CA THR A 331 -0.67 9.91 11.52
C THR A 331 -0.80 8.57 12.26
N ASN A 332 0.16 7.64 12.09
CA ASN A 332 0.19 6.39 12.85
C ASN A 332 0.34 6.66 14.37
N ILE A 333 1.27 7.57 14.75
CA ILE A 333 1.43 8.02 16.15
C ILE A 333 0.14 8.64 16.69
N ARG A 334 -0.51 9.51 15.93
CA ARG A 334 -1.78 10.13 16.33
C ARG A 334 -2.86 9.07 16.57
N HIS A 335 -2.94 8.03 15.77
CA HIS A 335 -3.87 6.93 15.99
C HIS A 335 -3.54 6.11 17.24
N MET A 336 -2.25 5.91 17.54
CA MET A 336 -1.83 5.29 18.79
C MET A 336 -2.28 6.14 20.00
N LEU A 337 -2.05 7.45 19.95
CA LEU A 337 -2.46 8.37 21.00
C LEU A 337 -3.99 8.49 21.14
N ASP A 338 -4.75 8.38 20.05
CA ASP A 338 -6.21 8.33 20.06
C ASP A 338 -6.72 7.07 20.80
N ASP A 339 -6.12 5.90 20.54
CA ASP A 339 -6.45 4.65 21.25
C ASP A 339 -6.02 4.66 22.72
N LEU A 340 -4.93 5.37 23.06
CA LEU A 340 -4.50 5.60 24.44
C LEU A 340 -5.39 6.58 25.21
N THR A 341 -6.25 7.36 24.51
CA THR A 341 -7.07 8.43 25.10
C THR A 341 -8.56 8.22 24.78
N PRO A 342 -9.19 7.17 25.28
CA PRO A 342 -10.58 6.83 24.95
C PRO A 342 -11.57 7.95 25.31
N GLU A 343 -11.30 8.70 26.38
CA GLU A 343 -12.16 9.79 26.87
C GLU A 343 -11.89 11.13 26.15
N LYS A 344 -10.86 11.20 25.29
CA LYS A 344 -10.44 12.42 24.54
C LYS A 344 -10.19 13.65 25.43
N ASP A 345 -9.69 13.41 26.62
CA ASP A 345 -9.42 14.41 27.67
C ASP A 345 -7.93 14.78 27.79
N GLY A 346 -7.10 14.29 26.85
CA GLY A 346 -5.66 14.52 26.87
C GLY A 346 -4.90 13.73 27.96
N GLN A 347 -5.54 12.68 28.52
CA GLN A 347 -4.92 11.77 29.49
C GLN A 347 -4.73 10.40 28.83
N ALA A 348 -3.48 10.05 28.52
CA ALA A 348 -3.17 8.74 27.97
C ALA A 348 -3.18 7.67 29.08
N THR A 349 -3.82 6.54 28.79
CA THR A 349 -3.87 5.37 29.66
C THR A 349 -3.33 4.15 28.94
N ILE A 350 -2.27 3.52 29.48
CA ILE A 350 -1.70 2.28 28.94
C ILE A 350 -2.52 1.11 29.48
N ASN A 351 -3.54 0.70 28.72
CA ASN A 351 -4.39 -0.44 29.08
C ASN A 351 -3.76 -1.75 28.60
N MET A 352 -3.15 -2.50 29.52
CA MET A 352 -2.49 -3.78 29.22
C MET A 352 -3.48 -4.93 28.96
N GLU A 353 -4.79 -4.74 29.12
CA GLU A 353 -5.83 -5.71 28.71
C GLU A 353 -6.19 -5.56 27.22
N ASP A 354 -5.88 -4.42 26.62
CA ASP A 354 -6.06 -4.18 25.19
C ASP A 354 -4.96 -4.85 24.38
N ASP A 355 -5.33 -5.71 23.43
CA ASP A 355 -4.39 -6.51 22.63
C ASP A 355 -3.41 -5.64 21.81
N VAL A 356 -3.85 -4.46 21.33
CA VAL A 356 -2.99 -3.55 20.53
C VAL A 356 -2.01 -2.82 21.42
N ILE A 357 -2.52 -2.22 22.50
CA ILE A 357 -1.69 -1.46 23.45
C ILE A 357 -0.68 -2.41 24.12
N ARG A 358 -1.12 -3.57 24.59
CA ARG A 358 -0.27 -4.60 25.19
C ARG A 358 0.80 -5.09 24.20
N GLY A 359 0.40 -5.34 22.94
CA GLY A 359 1.32 -5.81 21.90
C GLY A 359 2.42 -4.82 21.57
N ALA A 360 2.10 -3.52 21.58
CA ALA A 360 3.03 -2.44 21.29
C ALA A 360 3.84 -2.00 22.52
N THR A 361 3.39 -2.26 23.75
CA THR A 361 4.08 -1.83 24.98
C THR A 361 5.21 -2.80 25.31
N VAL A 362 6.44 -2.34 25.30
CA VAL A 362 7.64 -3.17 25.53
C VAL A 362 8.29 -2.93 26.90
N VAL A 363 8.02 -1.78 27.56
CA VAL A 363 8.35 -1.51 28.95
C VAL A 363 7.19 -0.78 29.62
N HIS A 364 6.69 -1.29 30.75
CA HIS A 364 5.62 -0.66 31.52
C HIS A 364 5.82 -0.87 33.01
N ALA A 365 5.59 0.21 33.81
CA ALA A 365 5.65 0.18 35.28
C ALA A 365 6.94 -0.48 35.83
N GLY A 366 8.09 -0.17 35.25
CA GLY A 366 9.38 -0.72 35.68
C GLY A 366 9.62 -2.19 35.30
N GLN A 367 8.80 -2.75 34.41
CA GLN A 367 8.94 -4.13 33.92
C GLN A 367 9.09 -4.15 32.39
N ILE A 368 9.96 -5.02 31.89
CA ILE A 368 10.04 -5.33 30.47
C ILE A 368 8.91 -6.29 30.11
N THR A 369 8.03 -5.89 29.21
CA THR A 369 6.85 -6.65 28.74
C THR A 369 7.07 -7.32 27.39
N TYR A 370 8.26 -7.20 26.83
CA TYR A 370 8.69 -7.89 25.61
C TYR A 370 9.29 -9.27 25.91
N PRO A 371 9.00 -10.35 25.14
CA PRO A 371 8.06 -10.38 24.00
C PRO A 371 6.59 -10.37 24.47
N PRO A 372 5.70 -9.71 23.70
CA PRO A 372 4.30 -9.68 24.04
C PRO A 372 3.64 -11.05 23.84
N PRO A 373 2.58 -11.40 24.62
CA PRO A 373 1.79 -12.59 24.35
C PRO A 373 1.08 -12.49 22.99
N ALA A 374 0.77 -13.64 22.38
CA ALA A 374 0.03 -13.67 21.12
C ALA A 374 -1.31 -12.94 21.24
N PRO A 375 -1.74 -12.17 20.22
CA PRO A 375 -3.05 -11.52 20.22
C PRO A 375 -4.19 -12.54 20.39
N LYS A 376 -5.21 -12.18 21.16
CA LYS A 376 -6.42 -13.00 21.32
C LYS A 376 -7.29 -13.04 20.06
N VAL A 377 -7.11 -12.08 19.15
CA VAL A 377 -7.83 -11.93 17.88
C VAL A 377 -6.95 -12.40 16.71
N GLN A 378 -7.55 -13.07 15.72
CA GLN A 378 -6.80 -13.55 14.55
C GLN A 378 -6.09 -12.40 13.80
N ALA A 379 -4.82 -12.62 13.44
CA ALA A 379 -4.05 -11.70 12.61
C ALA A 379 -4.67 -11.54 11.21
N ILE A 380 -4.51 -10.34 10.62
CA ILE A 380 -4.87 -10.09 9.21
C ILE A 380 -4.02 -11.05 8.35
N GLY A 381 -4.66 -11.91 7.59
CA GLY A 381 -3.97 -12.86 6.70
C GLY A 381 -4.39 -14.32 6.84
N LYS A 382 -5.15 -14.67 7.87
CA LYS A 382 -5.93 -15.91 7.85
C LYS A 382 -7.39 -15.57 7.56
N ALA A 383 -7.75 -15.55 6.28
CA ALA A 383 -9.10 -16.01 5.95
C ALA A 383 -9.25 -17.40 6.61
N PRO A 384 -10.40 -17.74 7.23
CA PRO A 384 -10.62 -19.09 7.69
C PRO A 384 -10.24 -20.00 6.52
N ALA A 385 -9.34 -20.93 6.75
CA ALA A 385 -9.11 -21.98 5.78
C ALA A 385 -10.50 -22.58 5.52
N ALA A 386 -11.09 -22.22 4.39
CA ALA A 386 -12.18 -23.02 3.87
C ALA A 386 -11.60 -24.43 3.87
N GLU A 387 -12.27 -25.37 4.53
CA GLU A 387 -11.93 -26.78 4.42
C GLU A 387 -11.69 -27.00 2.93
N LYS A 388 -10.44 -27.33 2.57
CA LYS A 388 -10.12 -27.64 1.17
C LYS A 388 -11.08 -28.75 0.78
N PRO A 389 -11.91 -28.57 -0.23
CA PRO A 389 -12.65 -29.68 -0.80
C PRO A 389 -11.61 -30.77 -1.11
N PRO A 390 -11.91 -32.04 -0.94
CA PRO A 390 -10.96 -33.11 -1.23
C PRO A 390 -10.36 -32.88 -2.62
N GLU A 391 -9.04 -32.95 -2.71
CA GLU A 391 -8.31 -32.70 -3.97
C GLU A 391 -8.87 -33.64 -5.04
N LEU A 392 -9.54 -33.02 -6.00
CA LEU A 392 -10.05 -33.73 -7.17
C LEU A 392 -8.84 -34.27 -7.96
N THR A 393 -8.89 -35.52 -8.36
CA THR A 393 -7.90 -36.11 -9.26
C THR A 393 -7.79 -35.29 -10.55
N PRO A 394 -6.64 -35.33 -11.27
CA PRO A 394 -6.50 -34.62 -12.54
C PRO A 394 -7.62 -34.89 -13.54
N GLU A 395 -8.19 -36.11 -13.54
CA GLU A 395 -9.33 -36.50 -14.36
C GLU A 395 -10.63 -35.84 -13.89
N GLU A 396 -10.84 -35.68 -12.57
CA GLU A 396 -12.01 -35.01 -12.01
C GLU A 396 -11.94 -33.48 -12.22
N LYS A 397 -10.74 -32.87 -12.16
CA LYS A 397 -10.52 -31.45 -12.51
C LYS A 397 -10.87 -31.21 -14.00
N ALA A 398 -10.35 -32.03 -14.89
CA ALA A 398 -10.65 -31.94 -16.32
C ALA A 398 -12.15 -32.17 -16.62
N ALA A 399 -12.80 -33.09 -15.90
CA ALA A 399 -14.23 -33.33 -16.02
C ALA A 399 -15.06 -32.14 -15.48
N GLN A 400 -14.62 -31.52 -14.40
CA GLN A 400 -15.28 -30.35 -13.80
C GLN A 400 -15.14 -29.10 -14.69
N GLU A 401 -13.97 -28.86 -15.27
CA GLU A 401 -13.73 -27.79 -16.24
C GLU A 401 -14.55 -28.01 -17.51
N ALA A 402 -14.58 -29.23 -18.03
CA ALA A 402 -15.42 -29.57 -19.19
C ALA A 402 -16.91 -29.42 -18.88
N ALA A 403 -17.35 -29.75 -17.67
CA ALA A 403 -18.73 -29.53 -17.21
C ALA A 403 -19.06 -28.04 -17.06
N ALA A 404 -18.13 -27.24 -16.50
CA ALA A 404 -18.27 -25.79 -16.38
C ALA A 404 -18.34 -25.11 -17.76
N HIS A 405 -17.47 -25.48 -18.69
CA HIS A 405 -17.51 -25.01 -20.07
C HIS A 405 -18.81 -25.41 -20.79
N ARG A 406 -19.30 -26.63 -20.59
CA ARG A 406 -20.59 -27.07 -21.13
C ARG A 406 -21.78 -26.31 -20.53
N LYS A 407 -21.74 -26.03 -19.23
CA LYS A 407 -22.76 -25.23 -18.53
C LYS A 407 -22.77 -23.77 -19.01
N ALA A 408 -21.59 -23.14 -19.13
CA ALA A 408 -21.44 -21.79 -19.68
C ALA A 408 -21.90 -21.73 -21.15
N GLY A 409 -21.49 -22.70 -21.97
CA GLY A 409 -21.96 -22.81 -23.37
C GLY A 409 -23.47 -22.99 -23.47
N ARG A 410 -24.09 -23.84 -22.62
CA ARG A 410 -25.56 -23.99 -22.60
C ARG A 410 -26.28 -22.71 -22.15
N GLN A 411 -25.75 -21.98 -21.17
CA GLN A 411 -26.32 -20.70 -20.76
C GLN A 411 -26.23 -19.67 -21.89
N GLN A 412 -25.09 -19.62 -22.58
CA GLN A 412 -24.88 -18.71 -23.71
C GLN A 412 -25.79 -19.03 -24.88
N ILE A 413 -25.94 -20.31 -25.22
CA ILE A 413 -26.90 -20.77 -26.24
C ILE A 413 -28.34 -20.46 -25.82
N GLY A 414 -28.71 -20.71 -24.56
CA GLY A 414 -30.03 -20.38 -24.03
C GLY A 414 -30.36 -18.89 -24.14
N LEU A 415 -29.38 -18.03 -23.84
CA LEU A 415 -29.51 -16.57 -23.94
C LEU A 415 -29.66 -16.13 -25.41
N LEU A 416 -28.89 -16.72 -26.33
CA LEU A 416 -29.00 -16.44 -27.78
C LEU A 416 -30.32 -16.90 -28.37
N VAL A 417 -30.77 -18.12 -28.00
CA VAL A 417 -32.06 -18.66 -28.47
C VAL A 417 -33.21 -17.87 -27.86
N GLY A 418 -33.18 -17.56 -26.56
CA GLY A 418 -34.19 -16.75 -25.89
C GLY A 418 -34.25 -15.32 -26.44
N GLY A 419 -33.11 -14.69 -26.66
CA GLY A 419 -33.02 -13.38 -27.32
C GLY A 419 -33.51 -13.39 -28.76
N GLY A 420 -33.15 -14.42 -29.52
CA GLY A 420 -33.64 -14.61 -30.91
C GLY A 420 -35.14 -14.80 -30.98
N LEU A 421 -35.71 -15.64 -30.12
CA LEU A 421 -37.16 -15.84 -30.01
C LEU A 421 -37.90 -14.55 -29.62
N PHE A 422 -37.34 -13.82 -28.64
CA PHE A 422 -37.87 -12.52 -28.24
C PHE A 422 -37.89 -11.53 -29.43
N MET A 423 -36.77 -11.45 -30.16
CA MET A 423 -36.65 -10.59 -31.35
C MET A 423 -37.65 -10.98 -32.45
N LEU A 424 -37.86 -12.28 -32.69
CA LEU A 424 -38.87 -12.78 -33.65
C LEU A 424 -40.29 -12.43 -33.21
N LEU A 425 -40.60 -12.54 -31.91
CA LEU A 425 -41.89 -12.22 -31.33
C LEU A 425 -42.18 -10.71 -31.43
N VAL A 426 -41.20 -9.88 -31.12
CA VAL A 426 -41.28 -8.41 -31.29
C VAL A 426 -41.46 -8.08 -32.78
N GLY A 427 -40.71 -8.73 -33.70
CA GLY A 427 -40.84 -8.51 -35.14
C GLY A 427 -42.20 -8.89 -35.73
N ALA A 428 -42.85 -9.91 -35.13
CA ALA A 428 -44.15 -10.40 -35.61
C ALA A 428 -45.35 -9.52 -35.17
N TYR A 429 -45.24 -8.88 -33.98
CA TYR A 429 -46.37 -8.17 -33.37
C TYR A 429 -46.18 -6.66 -33.23
N ALA A 430 -44.97 -6.14 -33.40
CA ALA A 430 -44.69 -4.72 -33.22
C ALA A 430 -45.02 -3.90 -34.49
N PRO A 431 -45.53 -2.67 -34.36
CA PRO A 431 -45.71 -1.75 -35.48
C PRO A 431 -44.36 -1.43 -36.18
N ALA A 432 -44.43 -1.19 -37.51
CA ALA A 432 -43.23 -0.90 -38.31
C ALA A 432 -42.41 0.29 -37.79
N SER A 433 -43.09 1.32 -37.27
CA SER A 433 -42.44 2.48 -36.64
C SER A 433 -41.65 2.11 -35.37
N PHE A 434 -42.14 1.18 -34.56
CA PHE A 434 -41.43 0.68 -33.38
C PHE A 434 -40.21 -0.14 -33.82
N MET A 435 -40.34 -0.99 -34.83
CA MET A 435 -39.24 -1.83 -35.30
C MET A 435 -38.02 -1.00 -35.77
N GLN A 436 -38.25 0.13 -36.45
CA GLN A 436 -37.17 1.02 -36.87
C GLN A 436 -36.38 1.56 -35.66
N HIS A 437 -37.08 2.04 -34.64
CA HIS A 437 -36.42 2.55 -33.41
C HIS A 437 -35.78 1.43 -32.60
N PHE A 438 -36.39 0.25 -32.55
CA PHE A 438 -35.89 -0.91 -31.82
C PHE A 438 -34.58 -1.46 -32.42
N ILE A 439 -34.50 -1.53 -33.76
CA ILE A 439 -33.26 -1.94 -34.45
C ILE A 439 -32.11 -0.98 -34.14
N VAL A 440 -32.37 0.33 -34.19
CA VAL A 440 -31.36 1.35 -33.85
C VAL A 440 -30.93 1.23 -32.39
N PHE A 441 -31.87 1.02 -31.46
CA PHE A 441 -31.61 0.79 -30.07
C PHE A 441 -30.74 -0.46 -29.83
N ALA A 442 -31.13 -1.60 -30.40
CA ALA A 442 -30.39 -2.85 -30.25
C ALA A 442 -28.96 -2.74 -30.82
N LEU A 443 -28.81 -2.12 -32.00
CA LEU A 443 -27.49 -1.87 -32.58
C LEU A 443 -26.64 -0.93 -31.73
N SER A 444 -27.24 0.13 -31.19
CA SER A 444 -26.54 1.06 -30.31
C SER A 444 -26.08 0.39 -29.01
N CYS A 445 -26.90 -0.49 -28.42
CA CYS A 445 -26.52 -1.29 -27.27
C CYS A 445 -25.34 -2.22 -27.56
N PHE A 446 -25.38 -2.89 -28.73
CA PHE A 446 -24.30 -3.80 -29.15
C PHE A 446 -22.98 -3.05 -29.37
N VAL A 447 -23.04 -1.93 -30.09
CA VAL A 447 -21.84 -1.08 -30.32
C VAL A 447 -21.32 -0.50 -29.01
N GLY A 448 -22.22 -0.01 -28.15
CA GLY A 448 -21.85 0.54 -26.83
C GLY A 448 -21.17 -0.50 -25.93
N PHE A 449 -21.70 -1.72 -25.91
CA PHE A 449 -21.08 -2.83 -25.17
C PHE A 449 -19.68 -3.14 -25.70
N GLN A 450 -19.52 -3.27 -27.02
CA GLN A 450 -18.24 -3.58 -27.66
C GLN A 450 -17.18 -2.49 -27.40
N VAL A 451 -17.60 -1.23 -27.40
CA VAL A 451 -16.71 -0.10 -27.11
C VAL A 451 -16.26 -0.11 -25.66
N ILE A 452 -17.20 -0.27 -24.70
CA ILE A 452 -16.88 -0.21 -23.27
C ILE A 452 -16.01 -1.40 -22.83
N TRP A 453 -16.26 -2.60 -23.37
CA TRP A 453 -15.50 -3.81 -23.02
C TRP A 453 -14.02 -3.72 -23.36
N ASN A 454 -13.65 -2.94 -24.36
CA ASN A 454 -12.27 -2.76 -24.81
C ASN A 454 -11.57 -1.53 -24.18
N VAL A 455 -12.23 -0.80 -23.26
CA VAL A 455 -11.64 0.36 -22.58
C VAL A 455 -10.86 -0.10 -21.36
N SER A 456 -9.62 0.41 -21.21
CA SER A 456 -8.80 0.12 -20.03
C SER A 456 -9.49 0.56 -18.73
N HIS A 457 -9.31 -0.20 -17.64
CA HIS A 457 -9.93 0.06 -16.33
C HIS A 457 -9.68 1.48 -15.80
N ALA A 458 -8.50 2.06 -16.10
CA ALA A 458 -8.15 3.43 -15.72
C ALA A 458 -9.08 4.51 -16.33
N LEU A 459 -9.71 4.22 -17.47
CA LEU A 459 -10.60 5.15 -18.16
C LEU A 459 -12.09 4.90 -17.87
N HIS A 460 -12.44 3.83 -17.14
CA HIS A 460 -13.84 3.54 -16.81
C HIS A 460 -14.49 4.65 -15.98
N THR A 461 -13.79 5.22 -15.00
CA THR A 461 -14.35 6.25 -14.13
C THR A 461 -14.59 7.59 -14.86
N PRO A 462 -13.66 8.12 -15.68
CA PRO A 462 -13.96 9.27 -16.54
C PRO A 462 -15.09 9.01 -17.54
N LEU A 463 -15.14 7.80 -18.09
CA LEU A 463 -16.18 7.42 -19.06
C LEU A 463 -17.58 7.36 -18.42
N MET A 464 -17.69 6.86 -17.17
CA MET A 464 -18.94 6.88 -16.40
C MET A 464 -19.48 8.30 -16.22
N ALA A 465 -18.60 9.29 -16.02
CA ALA A 465 -19.03 10.68 -15.91
C ALA A 465 -19.59 11.23 -17.22
N VAL A 466 -19.01 10.88 -18.36
CA VAL A 466 -19.51 11.28 -19.69
C VAL A 466 -20.83 10.58 -20.01
N THR A 467 -21.00 9.30 -19.64
CA THR A 467 -22.26 8.57 -19.84
C THR A 467 -23.41 9.15 -19.01
N ASN A 468 -23.14 9.81 -17.87
CA ASN A 468 -24.16 10.53 -17.11
C ASN A 468 -24.74 11.74 -17.88
N ALA A 469 -24.00 12.34 -18.80
CA ALA A 469 -24.52 13.38 -19.69
C ALA A 469 -25.62 12.85 -20.63
N ILE A 470 -25.57 11.56 -21.00
CA ILE A 470 -26.62 10.89 -21.81
C ILE A 470 -27.93 10.82 -21.03
N SER A 471 -27.90 10.69 -19.72
CA SER A 471 -29.09 10.74 -18.85
C SER A 471 -29.84 12.07 -18.97
N GLY A 472 -29.18 13.16 -19.40
CA GLY A 472 -29.82 14.43 -19.73
C GLY A 472 -30.81 14.34 -20.90
N ILE A 473 -30.53 13.46 -21.88
CA ILE A 473 -31.46 13.21 -23.01
C ILE A 473 -32.71 12.47 -22.50
N ILE A 474 -32.55 11.55 -21.54
CA ILE A 474 -33.67 10.85 -20.89
C ILE A 474 -34.59 11.84 -20.16
N ILE A 475 -34.01 12.82 -19.43
CA ILE A 475 -34.80 13.88 -18.80
C ILE A 475 -35.62 14.66 -19.82
N LEU A 476 -35.03 15.05 -20.96
CA LEU A 476 -35.73 15.78 -21.98
C LEU A 476 -36.92 14.97 -22.55
N GLY A 477 -36.69 13.70 -22.83
CA GLY A 477 -37.76 12.79 -23.29
C GLY A 477 -38.87 12.59 -22.24
N ALA A 478 -38.51 12.47 -20.97
CA ALA A 478 -39.46 12.33 -19.87
C ALA A 478 -40.27 13.61 -19.63
N LEU A 479 -39.64 14.79 -19.71
CA LEU A 479 -40.30 16.08 -19.57
C LEU A 479 -41.39 16.28 -20.65
N LEU A 480 -41.13 15.85 -21.89
CA LEU A 480 -42.13 15.90 -22.97
C LEU A 480 -43.34 15.01 -22.67
N GLN A 481 -43.18 13.93 -21.89
CA GLN A 481 -44.26 13.02 -21.53
C GLN A 481 -45.04 13.47 -20.27
N ILE A 482 -44.53 14.38 -19.45
CA ILE A 482 -45.24 14.92 -18.26
C ILE A 482 -46.52 15.66 -18.68
N GLY A 483 -46.55 16.26 -19.88
CA GLY A 483 -47.72 16.91 -20.44
C GLY A 483 -48.80 15.97 -21.01
N SER A 484 -48.64 14.64 -20.89
CA SER A 484 -49.60 13.67 -21.38
C SER A 484 -50.93 13.73 -20.61
N SER A 485 -52.02 13.57 -21.32
CA SER A 485 -53.37 13.42 -20.74
C SER A 485 -53.59 12.11 -19.99
N ASN A 486 -52.68 11.12 -20.16
CA ASN A 486 -52.73 9.83 -19.49
C ASN A 486 -52.00 9.92 -18.13
N GLY A 487 -52.76 9.79 -17.02
CA GLY A 487 -52.21 9.87 -15.65
C GLY A 487 -51.09 8.87 -15.34
N ILE A 488 -51.11 7.66 -15.91
CA ILE A 488 -50.05 6.65 -15.73
C ILE A 488 -48.77 7.12 -16.40
N VAL A 489 -48.85 7.65 -17.63
CA VAL A 489 -47.70 8.16 -18.37
C VAL A 489 -47.08 9.34 -17.64
N MET A 490 -47.90 10.26 -17.12
CA MET A 490 -47.40 11.40 -16.32
C MET A 490 -46.66 10.96 -15.07
N VAL A 491 -47.16 9.97 -14.31
CA VAL A 491 -46.49 9.45 -13.11
C VAL A 491 -45.17 8.79 -13.46
N LEU A 492 -45.14 7.91 -14.47
CA LEU A 492 -43.94 7.24 -14.94
C LEU A 492 -42.90 8.23 -15.46
N ALA A 493 -43.31 9.25 -16.19
CA ALA A 493 -42.43 10.30 -16.67
C ALA A 493 -41.81 11.11 -15.49
N SER A 494 -42.63 11.43 -14.49
CA SER A 494 -42.13 12.14 -13.29
C SER A 494 -41.10 11.33 -12.50
N ILE A 495 -41.32 10.01 -12.34
CA ILE A 495 -40.35 9.10 -11.71
C ILE A 495 -39.07 9.03 -12.55
N SER A 496 -39.19 8.95 -13.88
CA SER A 496 -38.03 8.92 -14.79
C SER A 496 -37.18 10.19 -14.69
N VAL A 497 -37.80 11.37 -14.58
CA VAL A 497 -37.09 12.64 -14.37
C VAL A 497 -36.34 12.63 -13.04
N LEU A 498 -36.98 12.15 -11.96
CA LEU A 498 -36.36 12.06 -10.64
C LEU A 498 -35.13 11.14 -10.67
N ILE A 499 -35.25 9.93 -11.19
CA ILE A 499 -34.16 8.95 -11.26
C ILE A 499 -33.01 9.47 -12.13
N ALA A 500 -33.30 10.00 -13.30
CA ALA A 500 -32.29 10.54 -14.20
C ALA A 500 -31.56 11.76 -13.59
N THR A 501 -32.28 12.63 -12.86
CA THR A 501 -31.68 13.76 -12.15
C THR A 501 -30.71 13.29 -11.05
N ILE A 502 -31.11 12.29 -10.25
CA ILE A 502 -30.24 11.70 -9.21
C ILE A 502 -28.96 11.15 -9.86
N ASN A 503 -29.09 10.45 -11.00
CA ASN A 503 -27.93 9.87 -11.70
C ASN A 503 -26.98 10.95 -12.24
N ILE A 504 -27.51 12.02 -12.84
CA ILE A 504 -26.70 13.13 -13.37
C ILE A 504 -25.97 13.84 -12.25
N VAL A 505 -26.70 14.29 -11.22
CA VAL A 505 -26.12 15.05 -10.09
C VAL A 505 -25.11 14.19 -9.34
N GLY A 506 -25.45 12.93 -9.05
CA GLY A 506 -24.55 11.97 -8.39
C GLY A 506 -23.27 11.74 -9.20
N GLY A 507 -23.38 11.51 -10.50
CA GLY A 507 -22.23 11.32 -11.38
C GLY A 507 -21.31 12.54 -11.44
N PHE A 508 -21.84 13.75 -11.57
CA PHE A 508 -21.05 14.98 -11.56
C PHE A 508 -20.41 15.24 -10.18
N MET A 509 -21.10 14.93 -9.08
CA MET A 509 -20.52 15.08 -7.73
C MET A 509 -19.35 14.13 -7.51
N VAL A 510 -19.47 12.87 -7.91
CA VAL A 510 -18.39 11.89 -7.83
C VAL A 510 -17.19 12.33 -8.66
N THR A 511 -17.42 12.76 -9.91
CA THR A 511 -16.38 13.27 -10.80
C THR A 511 -15.70 14.51 -10.23
N ARG A 512 -16.45 15.47 -9.69
CA ARG A 512 -15.91 16.67 -9.05
C ARG A 512 -15.05 16.32 -7.84
N ARG A 513 -15.51 15.39 -7.00
CA ARG A 513 -14.74 14.91 -5.84
C ARG A 513 -13.45 14.22 -6.27
N MET A 514 -13.48 13.42 -7.33
CA MET A 514 -12.31 12.74 -7.87
C MET A 514 -11.31 13.72 -8.49
N LEU A 515 -11.80 14.71 -9.29
CA LEU A 515 -10.95 15.75 -9.85
C LEU A 515 -10.33 16.65 -8.76
N ALA A 516 -11.06 16.90 -7.67
CA ALA A 516 -10.54 17.64 -6.53
C ALA A 516 -9.40 16.90 -5.81
N MET A 517 -9.35 15.58 -5.86
CA MET A 517 -8.22 14.80 -5.31
C MET A 517 -6.94 14.94 -6.16
N PHE A 518 -7.05 15.34 -7.42
CA PHE A 518 -5.92 15.58 -8.32
C PHE A 518 -5.56 17.06 -8.47
N GLN A 519 -6.38 17.97 -7.96
CA GLN A 519 -6.04 19.40 -7.92
C GLN A 519 -5.22 19.66 -6.65
N LYS A 520 -4.00 20.16 -6.85
CA LYS A 520 -3.19 20.70 -5.76
C LYS A 520 -3.93 21.92 -5.17
N SER A 521 -4.25 21.86 -3.88
CA SER A 521 -4.60 23.04 -3.08
C SER A 521 -3.35 23.88 -2.87
#